data_08add7402d34a1e58314572841df9067
#
_entry.id   08add7402d34a1e58314572841df9067
#
_cell.length_a   1.000
_cell.length_b   1.000
_cell.length_c   1.000
_cell.angle_alpha   90.00
_cell.angle_beta   90.00
_cell.angle_gamma   90.00
#
_symmetry.space_group_name_H-M   'P 1'
#
loop_
_entity.id
_entity.type
_entity.pdbx_description
1 polymer ?
#
loop_
_entity_poly.entity_id
_entity_poly.type
_entity_poly.pdbx_seq_one_letter_code
_entity_poly.pdbx_strand_id
1 'polypeptide(L)'
;ISEGRPVTIFGDGQQSRDFTYVDDIARGTLAALRPLGYQVINLGSDAPVILLDVIRLVERLVQRPAQLIFRPAHAADVSATWADISLARRLLAWQPQTSLEQGFTQLAAWYQANRAWASQIITQ
;
A
#
# COMPACT_ATOMS: atom_id res chain seq x y z
N ILE A 1 4.67 2.34 -13.77
CA ILE A 1 5.33 1.16 -14.38
C ILE A 1 4.52 0.73 -15.61
N SER A 2 3.23 0.42 -15.49
CA SER A 2 2.38 -0.04 -16.61
C SER A 2 2.43 0.87 -17.84
N GLU A 3 2.55 2.18 -17.67
CA GLU A 3 2.64 3.16 -18.75
C GLU A 3 4.08 3.42 -19.24
N GLY A 4 5.08 2.77 -18.65
CA GLY A 4 6.49 2.99 -18.99
C GLY A 4 7.04 4.34 -18.56
N ARG A 5 6.31 5.07 -17.73
CA ARG A 5 6.81 6.34 -17.18
C ARG A 5 7.82 6.05 -16.08
N PRO A 6 8.88 6.86 -15.95
CA PRO A 6 9.85 6.73 -14.87
C PRO A 6 9.20 6.84 -13.50
N VAL A 7 9.72 6.05 -12.56
CA VAL A 7 9.30 6.06 -11.14
C VAL A 7 10.42 6.72 -10.33
N THR A 8 10.12 7.84 -9.70
CA THR A 8 11.09 8.52 -8.83
C THR A 8 11.11 7.87 -7.46
N ILE A 9 12.30 7.50 -7.00
CA ILE A 9 12.57 6.98 -5.67
C ILE A 9 13.35 8.02 -4.89
N PHE A 10 12.83 8.44 -3.74
CA PHE A 10 13.56 9.30 -2.81
C PHE A 10 14.33 8.43 -1.82
N GLY A 11 15.64 8.64 -1.72
CA GLY A 11 16.55 7.76 -0.97
C GLY A 11 17.02 6.58 -1.81
N ASP A 12 17.35 5.48 -1.12
CA ASP A 12 17.90 4.25 -1.70
C ASP A 12 16.84 3.17 -1.99
N GLY A 13 15.57 3.43 -1.66
CA GLY A 13 14.47 2.50 -1.84
C GLY A 13 14.38 1.42 -0.75
N GLN A 14 15.21 1.49 0.29
CA GLN A 14 15.18 0.55 1.42
C GLN A 14 14.14 0.92 2.49
N GLN A 15 13.48 2.06 2.36
CA GLN A 15 12.40 2.42 3.26
C GLN A 15 11.27 1.39 3.20
N SER A 16 10.71 1.05 4.36
CA SER A 16 9.59 0.11 4.45
C SER A 16 8.27 0.84 4.74
N ARG A 17 7.19 0.27 4.21
CA ARG A 17 5.83 0.78 4.41
C ARG A 17 4.87 -0.37 4.68
N ASP A 18 3.88 -0.08 5.49
CA ASP A 18 2.79 -1.00 5.79
C ASP A 18 1.67 -0.82 4.76
N PHE A 19 1.71 -1.65 3.71
CA PHE A 19 0.72 -1.62 2.64
C PHE A 19 -0.51 -2.44 3.03
N THR A 20 -1.67 -1.81 3.04
CA THR A 20 -2.91 -2.47 3.43
C THR A 20 -3.92 -2.38 2.27
N TYR A 21 -4.57 -3.49 1.97
CA TYR A 21 -5.56 -3.53 0.90
C TYR A 21 -6.84 -2.78 1.30
N VAL A 22 -7.43 -2.05 0.34
CA VAL A 22 -8.54 -1.13 0.60
C VAL A 22 -9.77 -1.82 1.21
N ASP A 23 -10.10 -3.04 0.79
CA ASP A 23 -11.26 -3.77 1.35
C ASP A 23 -11.04 -4.17 2.81
N ASP A 24 -9.79 -4.45 3.20
CA ASP A 24 -9.45 -4.69 4.60
C ASP A 24 -9.66 -3.43 5.44
N ILE A 25 -9.27 -2.27 4.93
CA ILE A 25 -9.53 -0.98 5.60
C ILE A 25 -11.03 -0.71 5.68
N ALA A 26 -11.77 -0.89 4.58
CA ALA A 26 -13.22 -0.69 4.56
C ALA A 26 -13.93 -1.61 5.58
N ARG A 27 -13.55 -2.88 5.65
CA ARG A 27 -14.09 -3.85 6.59
C ARG A 27 -13.79 -3.46 8.06
N GLY A 28 -12.58 -2.98 8.34
CA GLY A 28 -12.20 -2.48 9.66
C GLY A 28 -12.97 -1.23 10.05
N THR A 29 -13.15 -0.31 9.10
CA THR A 29 -13.95 0.90 9.31
C THR A 29 -15.41 0.58 9.62
N LEU A 30 -16.02 -0.36 8.87
CA LEU A 30 -17.38 -0.83 9.14
C LEU A 30 -17.50 -1.52 10.51
N ALA A 31 -16.50 -2.32 10.90
CA ALA A 31 -16.48 -2.97 12.20
C ALA A 31 -16.40 -1.97 13.37
N ALA A 32 -15.91 -0.75 13.14
CA ALA A 32 -15.85 0.32 14.13
C ALA A 32 -17.17 1.07 14.31
N LEU A 33 -18.20 0.84 13.49
CA LEU A 33 -19.52 1.48 13.58
C LEU A 33 -20.35 0.86 14.75
N ARG A 34 -19.82 0.98 15.96
CA ARG A 34 -20.46 0.53 17.19
C ARG A 34 -20.00 1.37 18.38
N PRO A 35 -20.75 1.42 19.51
CA PRO A 35 -20.35 2.20 20.66
C PRO A 35 -19.05 1.66 21.28
N LEU A 36 -17.94 2.35 21.10
CA LEU A 36 -16.62 2.01 21.65
C LEU A 36 -16.09 3.10 22.62
N GLY A 37 -16.86 4.18 22.83
CA GLY A 37 -16.33 5.40 23.41
C GLY A 37 -15.30 6.07 22.49
N TYR A 38 -14.46 6.94 23.03
CA TYR A 38 -13.37 7.52 22.25
C TYR A 38 -12.18 6.55 22.22
N GLN A 39 -11.84 6.10 21.01
CA GLN A 39 -10.70 5.20 20.76
C GLN A 39 -9.96 5.63 19.49
N VAL A 40 -8.64 5.50 19.47
CA VAL A 40 -7.82 5.60 18.25
C VAL A 40 -7.36 4.18 17.92
N ILE A 41 -7.81 3.68 16.77
CA ILE A 41 -7.58 2.28 16.36
C ILE A 41 -6.84 2.29 15.03
N ASN A 42 -5.63 1.73 15.01
CA ASN A 42 -4.88 1.56 13.78
C ASN A 42 -5.42 0.36 12.99
N LEU A 43 -5.55 0.56 11.68
CA LEU A 43 -5.78 -0.50 10.71
C LEU A 43 -4.57 -0.55 9.77
N GLY A 44 -3.95 -1.71 9.66
CA GLY A 44 -2.73 -1.89 8.88
C GLY A 44 -2.52 -3.35 8.52
N SER A 45 -1.47 -3.66 7.75
CA SER A 45 -1.17 -5.05 7.41
C SER A 45 -0.40 -5.79 8.51
N ASP A 46 0.21 -5.04 9.44
CA ASP A 46 1.13 -5.58 10.47
C ASP A 46 2.37 -6.29 9.84
N ALA A 47 2.68 -5.96 8.59
CA ALA A 47 3.75 -6.58 7.80
C ALA A 47 4.41 -5.55 6.87
N PRO A 48 5.31 -4.69 7.38
CA PRO A 48 5.99 -3.69 6.57
C PRO A 48 6.88 -4.34 5.51
N VAL A 49 6.87 -3.79 4.30
CA VAL A 49 7.62 -4.29 3.15
C VAL A 49 8.51 -3.21 2.57
N ILE A 50 9.71 -3.58 2.13
CA ILE A 50 10.67 -2.67 1.49
C ILE A 50 10.11 -2.19 0.15
N LEU A 51 10.26 -0.88 -0.13
CA LEU A 51 9.72 -0.27 -1.35
C LEU A 51 10.24 -0.93 -2.63
N LEU A 52 11.53 -1.27 -2.69
CA LEU A 52 12.09 -1.96 -3.86
C LEU A 52 11.48 -3.34 -4.08
N ASP A 53 11.10 -4.07 -3.03
CA ASP A 53 10.45 -5.38 -3.17
C ASP A 53 9.02 -5.24 -3.71
N VAL A 54 8.32 -4.17 -3.31
CA VAL A 54 7.02 -3.84 -3.90
C VAL A 54 7.16 -3.49 -5.38
N ILE A 55 8.18 -2.72 -5.76
CA ILE A 55 8.44 -2.41 -7.17
C ILE A 55 8.68 -3.69 -7.97
N ARG A 56 9.52 -4.60 -7.48
CA ARG A 56 9.78 -5.91 -8.11
C ARG A 56 8.50 -6.75 -8.25
N LEU A 57 7.63 -6.71 -7.23
CA LEU A 57 6.32 -7.37 -7.31
C LEU A 57 5.48 -6.79 -8.45
N VAL A 58 5.37 -5.47 -8.53
CA VAL A 58 4.60 -4.79 -9.60
C VAL A 58 5.18 -5.10 -10.97
N GLU A 59 6.53 -5.07 -11.14
CA GLU A 59 7.20 -5.44 -12.40
C GLU A 59 6.77 -6.83 -12.89
N ARG A 60 6.76 -7.82 -11.98
CA ARG A 60 6.32 -9.18 -12.29
C ARG A 60 4.84 -9.23 -12.71
N LEU A 61 3.97 -8.51 -11.97
CA LEU A 61 2.53 -8.52 -12.24
C LEU A 61 2.17 -7.85 -13.57
N VAL A 62 2.86 -6.77 -13.92
CA VAL A 62 2.59 -6.04 -15.17
C VAL A 62 3.50 -6.47 -16.32
N GLN A 63 4.41 -7.42 -16.07
CA GLN A 63 5.40 -7.95 -17.03
C GLN A 63 6.21 -6.85 -17.73
N ARG A 64 6.61 -5.85 -16.96
CA ARG A 64 7.36 -4.71 -17.46
C ARG A 64 8.33 -4.20 -16.41
N PRO A 65 9.63 -3.98 -16.76
CA PRO A 65 10.61 -3.40 -15.84
C PRO A 65 10.28 -1.93 -15.56
N ALA A 66 10.51 -1.50 -14.32
CA ALA A 66 10.42 -0.12 -13.91
C ALA A 66 11.67 0.68 -14.35
N GLN A 67 11.47 1.90 -14.80
CA GLN A 67 12.56 2.86 -15.02
C GLN A 67 12.71 3.66 -13.72
N LEU A 68 13.70 3.34 -12.89
CA LEU A 68 13.90 4.00 -11.61
C LEU A 68 14.79 5.21 -11.72
N ILE A 69 14.38 6.33 -11.14
CA ILE A 69 15.17 7.56 -10.99
C ILE A 69 15.33 7.81 -9.49
N PHE A 70 16.55 7.67 -8.97
CA PHE A 70 16.86 7.95 -7.59
C PHE A 70 17.11 9.43 -7.35
N ARG A 71 16.53 9.98 -6.29
CA ARG A 71 16.69 11.35 -5.83
C ARG A 71 17.15 11.35 -4.36
N PRO A 72 17.78 12.43 -3.87
CA PRO A 72 18.11 12.52 -2.46
C PRO A 72 16.91 12.25 -1.56
N ALA A 73 17.13 11.57 -0.44
CA ALA A 73 16.09 11.34 0.55
C ALA A 73 15.51 12.67 1.05
N HIS A 74 14.21 12.73 1.25
CA HIS A 74 13.58 13.89 1.85
C HIS A 74 13.80 13.86 3.37
N ALA A 75 14.20 14.99 3.96
CA ALA A 75 14.57 15.06 5.39
C ALA A 75 13.41 14.67 6.33
N ALA A 76 12.17 14.83 5.89
CA ALA A 76 10.97 14.45 6.65
C ALA A 76 10.49 13.02 6.38
N ASP A 77 11.13 12.27 5.48
CA ASP A 77 10.73 10.89 5.22
C ASP A 77 11.30 9.94 6.28
N VAL A 78 10.44 9.06 6.79
CA VAL A 78 10.83 8.09 7.81
C VAL A 78 11.27 6.78 7.16
N SER A 79 12.25 6.10 7.77
CA SER A 79 12.79 4.84 7.26
C SER A 79 11.75 3.70 7.25
N ALA A 80 10.81 3.72 8.20
CA ALA A 80 9.77 2.69 8.31
C ALA A 80 8.45 3.29 8.82
N THR A 81 7.34 2.78 8.31
CA THR A 81 6.02 2.94 8.90
C THR A 81 5.41 1.57 9.15
N TRP A 82 4.80 1.42 10.32
CA TRP A 82 4.24 0.16 10.76
C TRP A 82 3.06 0.41 11.70
N ALA A 83 1.93 -0.24 11.44
CA ALA A 83 0.74 -0.12 12.27
C ALA A 83 0.69 -1.25 13.30
N ASP A 84 0.71 -0.90 14.59
CA ASP A 84 0.30 -1.84 15.64
C ASP A 84 -1.22 -1.99 15.60
N ILE A 85 -1.71 -3.17 15.21
CA ILE A 85 -3.13 -3.50 15.07
C ILE A 85 -3.70 -4.27 16.26
N SER A 86 -2.97 -4.34 17.39
CA SER A 86 -3.40 -5.08 18.59
C SER A 86 -4.78 -4.62 19.09
N LEU A 87 -5.04 -3.31 19.04
CA LEU A 87 -6.32 -2.75 19.45
C LEU A 87 -7.46 -3.11 18.49
N ALA A 88 -7.19 -3.13 17.20
CA ALA A 88 -8.16 -3.56 16.18
C ALA A 88 -8.54 -5.03 16.37
N ARG A 89 -7.56 -5.90 16.62
CA ARG A 89 -7.81 -7.32 16.93
C ARG A 89 -8.70 -7.47 18.16
N ARG A 90 -8.40 -6.76 19.24
CA ARG A 90 -9.10 -6.87 20.51
C ARG A 90 -10.50 -6.27 20.48
N LEU A 91 -10.66 -5.05 19.98
CA LEU A 91 -11.93 -4.32 20.02
C LEU A 91 -12.84 -4.61 18.83
N LEU A 92 -12.28 -4.86 17.65
CA LEU A 92 -13.05 -5.03 16.42
C LEU A 92 -13.11 -6.50 15.97
N ALA A 93 -12.36 -7.41 16.59
CA ALA A 93 -12.09 -8.75 16.07
C ALA A 93 -11.59 -8.69 14.60
N TRP A 94 -10.84 -7.64 14.27
CA TRP A 94 -10.37 -7.34 12.92
C TRP A 94 -8.89 -7.68 12.76
N GLN A 95 -8.58 -8.23 11.62
CA GLN A 95 -7.22 -8.38 11.09
C GLN A 95 -7.25 -8.32 9.56
N PRO A 96 -6.14 -7.96 8.89
CA PRO A 96 -6.06 -8.00 7.44
C PRO A 96 -6.26 -9.44 6.94
N GLN A 97 -6.90 -9.59 5.80
CA GLN A 97 -7.17 -10.89 5.16
C GLN A 97 -6.54 -10.99 3.78
N THR A 98 -6.11 -9.87 3.22
CA THR A 98 -5.54 -9.79 1.88
C THR A 98 -4.02 -9.66 1.98
N SER A 99 -3.29 -10.61 1.42
CA SER A 99 -1.83 -10.51 1.35
C SER A 99 -1.40 -9.39 0.40
N LEU A 100 -0.14 -8.92 0.54
CA LEU A 100 0.44 -7.92 -0.35
C LEU A 100 0.29 -8.33 -1.83
N GLU A 101 0.66 -9.55 -2.14
CA GLU A 101 0.62 -10.05 -3.53
C GLU A 101 -0.80 -10.12 -4.07
N GLN A 102 -1.76 -10.60 -3.27
CA GLN A 102 -3.18 -10.61 -3.65
C GLN A 102 -3.70 -9.20 -3.91
N GLY A 103 -3.41 -8.25 -3.01
CA GLY A 103 -3.83 -6.85 -3.15
C GLY A 103 -3.27 -6.19 -4.41
N PHE A 104 -1.96 -6.37 -4.69
CA PHE A 104 -1.35 -5.82 -5.90
C PHE A 104 -1.83 -6.53 -7.18
N THR A 105 -2.14 -7.82 -7.12
CA THR A 105 -2.73 -8.55 -8.25
C THR A 105 -4.11 -7.97 -8.60
N GLN A 106 -4.95 -7.75 -7.59
CA GLN A 106 -6.27 -7.13 -7.80
C GLN A 106 -6.15 -5.70 -8.31
N LEU A 107 -5.21 -4.91 -7.76
CA LEU A 107 -4.94 -3.55 -8.22
C LEU A 107 -4.49 -3.52 -9.68
N ALA A 108 -3.59 -4.43 -10.08
CA ALA A 108 -3.11 -4.53 -11.46
C ALA A 108 -4.26 -4.90 -12.42
N ALA A 109 -5.09 -5.87 -12.05
CA ALA A 109 -6.28 -6.25 -12.83
C ALA A 109 -7.28 -5.10 -12.95
N TRP A 110 -7.56 -4.40 -11.85
CA TRP A 110 -8.42 -3.22 -11.85
C TRP A 110 -7.88 -2.12 -12.76
N TYR A 111 -6.57 -1.83 -12.66
CA TYR A 111 -5.93 -0.82 -13.50
C TYR A 111 -6.06 -1.15 -15.00
N GLN A 112 -5.82 -2.40 -15.36
CA GLN A 112 -5.97 -2.86 -16.75
C GLN A 112 -7.41 -2.68 -17.26
N ALA A 113 -8.40 -3.06 -16.46
CA ALA A 113 -9.82 -2.92 -16.81
C ALA A 113 -10.27 -1.45 -16.94
N ASN A 114 -9.63 -0.55 -16.19
CA ASN A 114 -9.99 0.87 -16.12
C ASN A 114 -8.97 1.80 -16.78
N ARG A 115 -8.02 1.26 -17.52
CA ARG A 115 -6.86 1.99 -18.06
C ARG A 115 -7.23 3.23 -18.88
N ALA A 116 -8.35 3.18 -19.61
CA ALA A 116 -8.77 4.27 -20.49
C ALA A 116 -8.91 5.63 -19.76
N TRP A 117 -9.36 5.61 -18.52
CA TRP A 117 -9.47 6.82 -17.71
C TRP A 117 -8.40 6.90 -16.59
N ALA A 118 -8.03 5.75 -16.00
CA ALA A 118 -7.08 5.73 -14.89
C ALA A 118 -5.67 6.21 -15.30
N SER A 119 -5.25 5.97 -16.54
CA SER A 119 -3.98 6.44 -17.08
C SER A 119 -3.90 7.96 -17.24
N GLN A 120 -5.04 8.65 -17.25
CA GLN A 120 -5.15 10.10 -17.40
C GLN A 120 -5.10 10.83 -16.05
N ILE A 121 -5.18 10.12 -14.93
CA ILE A 121 -5.06 10.71 -13.59
C ILE A 121 -3.61 11.15 -13.40
N ILE A 122 -3.43 12.44 -13.19
CA ILE A 122 -2.12 13.03 -12.87
C ILE A 122 -2.00 13.03 -11.35
N THR A 123 -1.10 12.20 -10.82
CA THR A 123 -0.68 12.27 -9.42
C THR A 123 0.52 13.22 -9.34
N GLN A 124 0.37 14.32 -8.63
CA GLN A 124 1.45 15.28 -8.38
C GLN A 124 2.39 14.76 -7.29
#